data_d69441ee6d702ef7bff14e2149790b70
#
_entry.id   d69441ee6d702ef7bff14e2149790b70
#
_cell.length_a   1.000
_cell.length_b   1.000
_cell.length_c   1.000
_cell.angle_alpha   90.00
_cell.angle_beta   90.00
_cell.angle_gamma   90.00
#
_symmetry.space_group_name_H-M   'P 1'
#
loop_
_entity.id
_entity.type
_entity.pdbx_description
1 polymer ?
#
loop_
_entity_poly.entity_id
_entity_poly.type
_entity_poly.pdbx_seq_one_letter_code
_entity_poly.pdbx_strand_id
1 'polypeptide(L)'
;MDLKGSVKDIIPWDGTLSSSDFSLSAHTFSEKWKRFNPSSPPWQWIASPKHHLVSSHKVEGYLSLENMCHIKSSEEEESNISQREEPFDYATLVCPEDEVNHYDFHIVYSSSYRVPVLYFRSYHSDGQFLPLNEIEKDLPGHSAKLRSESKWTFITHEEHPYLNRPWYKLHPCGTSDWMKLLFYGDSSLNKSGFVIEQYLISWFSVIGQVVGLKTPLEMLDTVVSNDS
;
A
#
# COMPACT_ATOMS: atom_id res chain seq x y z
N MET A 1 -47.71 -14.28 25.81
CA MET A 1 -47.03 -13.05 25.33
C MET A 1 -45.59 -13.43 25.01
N ASP A 2 -45.37 -13.76 23.73
CA ASP A 2 -44.04 -14.18 23.24
C ASP A 2 -43.28 -12.95 22.79
N LEU A 3 -42.26 -12.54 23.57
CA LEU A 3 -41.30 -11.58 23.18
C LEU A 3 -40.21 -12.28 22.32
N LYS A 4 -40.45 -12.51 21.04
CA LYS A 4 -39.42 -12.81 20.08
C LYS A 4 -38.64 -11.55 19.82
N GLY A 5 -37.58 -11.34 20.60
CA GLY A 5 -36.53 -10.36 20.26
C GLY A 5 -35.89 -10.75 18.94
N SER A 6 -36.09 -9.96 17.90
CA SER A 6 -35.39 -10.07 16.63
C SER A 6 -33.89 -9.91 16.89
N VAL A 7 -33.19 -11.05 16.89
CA VAL A 7 -31.71 -11.02 16.73
C VAL A 7 -31.48 -10.43 15.34
N LYS A 8 -31.06 -9.16 15.26
CA LYS A 8 -30.55 -8.59 14.03
C LYS A 8 -29.33 -9.43 13.67
N ASP A 9 -29.43 -10.21 12.62
CA ASP A 9 -28.30 -10.87 12.01
C ASP A 9 -27.26 -9.81 11.67
N ILE A 10 -26.22 -9.70 12.48
CA ILE A 10 -25.09 -8.82 12.21
C ILE A 10 -24.38 -9.47 11.03
N ILE A 11 -24.61 -8.93 9.83
CA ILE A 11 -23.89 -9.37 8.62
C ILE A 11 -22.42 -9.12 8.89
N PRO A 12 -21.57 -10.16 8.92
CA PRO A 12 -20.15 -9.98 9.18
C PRO A 12 -19.56 -9.10 8.06
N TRP A 13 -18.66 -8.18 8.44
CA TRP A 13 -17.95 -7.34 7.49
C TRP A 13 -17.24 -8.19 6.41
N ASP A 14 -17.35 -7.78 5.16
CA ASP A 14 -16.94 -8.54 3.97
C ASP A 14 -15.47 -8.30 3.55
N GLY A 15 -14.69 -7.55 4.33
CA GLY A 15 -13.29 -7.24 4.02
C GLY A 15 -13.11 -6.09 3.04
N THR A 16 -14.19 -5.40 2.66
CA THR A 16 -14.15 -4.29 1.70
C THR A 16 -14.28 -2.93 2.38
N LEU A 17 -13.99 -1.86 1.63
CA LEU A 17 -14.18 -0.46 2.03
C LEU A 17 -15.19 0.23 1.12
N SER A 18 -15.86 1.25 1.64
CA SER A 18 -16.49 2.28 0.80
C SER A 18 -15.43 3.26 0.27
N SER A 19 -15.78 4.03 -0.76
CA SER A 19 -14.88 5.09 -1.27
C SER A 19 -14.57 6.16 -0.22
N SER A 20 -15.53 6.50 0.64
CA SER A 20 -15.33 7.43 1.76
C SER A 20 -14.39 6.86 2.82
N ASP A 21 -14.54 5.57 3.17
CA ASP A 21 -13.69 4.90 4.14
C ASP A 21 -12.26 4.75 3.61
N PHE A 22 -12.12 4.48 2.29
CA PHE A 22 -10.80 4.50 1.64
C PHE A 22 -10.12 5.86 1.78
N SER A 23 -10.84 6.97 1.52
CA SER A 23 -10.26 8.32 1.67
C SER A 23 -9.81 8.59 3.11
N LEU A 24 -10.62 8.21 4.10
CA LEU A 24 -10.27 8.36 5.51
C LEU A 24 -9.04 7.52 5.88
N SER A 25 -9.03 6.24 5.49
CA SER A 25 -7.90 5.32 5.70
C SER A 25 -6.62 5.82 5.02
N ALA A 26 -6.74 6.42 3.82
CA ALA A 26 -5.63 6.98 3.07
C ALA A 26 -4.99 8.18 3.78
N HIS A 27 -5.80 9.07 4.35
CA HIS A 27 -5.29 10.18 5.16
C HIS A 27 -4.55 9.68 6.41
N THR A 28 -5.15 8.76 7.16
CA THR A 28 -4.51 8.18 8.34
C THR A 28 -3.19 7.49 7.99
N PHE A 29 -3.17 6.73 6.89
CA PHE A 29 -1.96 6.07 6.40
C PHE A 29 -0.86 7.09 6.04
N SER A 30 -1.19 8.14 5.28
CA SER A 30 -0.23 9.18 4.87
C SER A 30 0.39 9.88 6.06
N GLU A 31 -0.40 10.27 7.06
CA GLU A 31 0.07 10.91 8.28
C GLU A 31 0.99 10.00 9.11
N LYS A 32 0.59 8.73 9.31
CA LYS A 32 1.44 7.76 10.00
C LYS A 32 2.72 7.48 9.23
N TRP A 33 2.65 7.33 7.90
CA TRP A 33 3.85 7.13 7.07
C TRP A 33 4.85 8.27 7.25
N LYS A 34 4.40 9.52 7.13
CA LYS A 34 5.23 10.71 7.34
C LYS A 34 5.88 10.76 8.71
N ARG A 35 5.15 10.32 9.76
CA ARG A 35 5.65 10.31 11.13
C ARG A 35 6.72 9.26 11.37
N PHE A 36 6.54 8.06 10.82
CA PHE A 36 7.39 6.89 11.11
C PHE A 36 8.42 6.60 10.02
N ASN A 37 8.38 7.32 8.89
CA ASN A 37 9.37 7.23 7.80
C ASN A 37 9.92 8.62 7.42
N PRO A 38 10.59 9.34 8.33
CA PRO A 38 11.04 10.70 8.07
C PRO A 38 12.08 10.80 6.94
N SER A 39 12.84 9.74 6.69
CA SER A 39 13.84 9.66 5.62
C SER A 39 13.26 9.27 4.24
N SER A 40 12.00 8.85 4.18
CA SER A 40 11.34 8.45 2.93
C SER A 40 10.43 9.58 2.42
N PRO A 41 10.24 9.70 1.10
CA PRO A 41 9.25 10.61 0.56
C PRO A 41 7.86 10.33 1.15
N PRO A 42 7.05 11.38 1.41
CA PRO A 42 5.71 11.20 1.95
C PRO A 42 4.73 10.75 0.87
N TRP A 43 3.78 9.89 1.23
CA TRP A 43 2.61 9.66 0.40
C TRP A 43 1.75 10.92 0.34
N GLN A 44 1.41 11.35 -0.87
CA GLN A 44 0.60 12.54 -1.12
C GLN A 44 -0.79 12.15 -1.64
N TRP A 45 -1.84 12.78 -1.10
CA TRP A 45 -3.18 12.64 -1.65
C TRP A 45 -3.36 13.52 -2.88
N ILE A 46 -3.63 12.90 -4.01
CA ILE A 46 -3.92 13.59 -5.28
C ILE A 46 -5.42 13.53 -5.55
N ALA A 47 -6.09 14.67 -5.46
CA ALA A 47 -7.51 14.77 -5.74
C ALA A 47 -7.80 14.63 -7.23
N SER A 48 -8.87 13.92 -7.60
CA SER A 48 -9.28 13.78 -8.99
C SER A 48 -9.83 15.09 -9.55
N PRO A 49 -9.35 15.56 -10.70
CA PRO A 49 -9.88 16.78 -11.33
C PRO A 49 -11.31 16.62 -11.89
N LYS A 50 -11.83 15.40 -11.99
CA LYS A 50 -13.13 15.09 -12.62
C LYS A 50 -14.35 15.48 -11.77
N HIS A 51 -14.17 15.93 -10.53
CA HIS A 51 -15.26 16.14 -9.57
C HIS A 51 -16.02 17.46 -9.66
N HIS A 52 -15.60 18.42 -10.49
CA HIS A 52 -16.30 19.71 -10.55
C HIS A 52 -17.64 19.69 -11.31
N LEU A 53 -18.01 18.58 -11.96
CA LEU A 53 -19.18 18.53 -12.85
C LEU A 53 -20.35 17.68 -12.34
N VAL A 54 -20.17 16.90 -11.27
CA VAL A 54 -21.24 16.08 -10.68
C VAL A 54 -21.30 16.32 -9.19
N SER A 55 -22.43 16.80 -8.74
CA SER A 55 -22.78 17.15 -7.35
C SER A 55 -22.81 15.93 -6.42
N SER A 56 -21.70 15.22 -6.24
CA SER A 56 -21.54 14.23 -5.17
C SER A 56 -20.43 14.68 -4.24
N HIS A 57 -20.72 14.74 -2.94
CA HIS A 57 -19.80 15.14 -1.87
C HIS A 57 -18.62 14.18 -1.64
N LYS A 58 -18.25 13.36 -2.63
CA LYS A 58 -17.14 12.40 -2.52
C LYS A 58 -15.91 12.99 -3.18
N VAL A 59 -14.89 13.28 -2.37
CA VAL A 59 -13.56 13.61 -2.86
C VAL A 59 -12.92 12.32 -3.34
N GLU A 60 -12.92 12.09 -4.65
CA GLU A 60 -12.17 10.99 -5.26
C GLU A 60 -10.73 11.39 -5.48
N GLY A 61 -9.84 10.45 -5.33
CA GLY A 61 -8.42 10.66 -5.49
C GLY A 61 -7.65 9.38 -5.23
N TYR A 62 -6.33 9.51 -5.16
CA TYR A 62 -5.42 8.41 -4.89
C TYR A 62 -4.20 8.90 -4.09
N LEU A 63 -3.50 7.99 -3.44
CA LEU A 63 -2.21 8.27 -2.84
C LEU A 63 -1.11 8.09 -3.88
N SER A 64 -0.16 9.02 -3.93
CA SER A 64 1.02 9.02 -4.78
C SER A 64 2.29 9.05 -3.95
N LEU A 65 3.26 8.21 -4.30
CA LEU A 65 4.62 8.20 -3.79
C LEU A 65 5.52 8.10 -5.02
N GLU A 66 6.19 9.18 -5.37
CA GLU A 66 6.97 9.28 -6.61
C GLU A 66 8.46 9.48 -6.34
N ASN A 67 9.28 9.14 -7.34
CA ASN A 67 10.73 9.28 -7.31
C ASN A 67 11.42 8.50 -6.18
N MET A 68 10.92 7.32 -5.84
CA MET A 68 11.63 6.43 -4.93
C MET A 68 12.85 5.83 -5.64
N CYS A 69 14.04 6.11 -5.10
CA CYS A 69 15.27 5.55 -5.63
C CYS A 69 15.46 4.12 -5.12
N HIS A 70 15.74 3.20 -6.02
CA HIS A 70 16.15 1.84 -5.69
C HIS A 70 17.55 1.61 -6.23
N ILE A 71 18.51 1.35 -5.32
CA ILE A 71 19.88 1.03 -5.67
C ILE A 71 19.95 -0.46 -5.90
N LYS A 72 20.45 -0.90 -7.07
CA LYS A 72 20.73 -2.31 -7.34
C LYS A 72 21.78 -2.80 -6.35
N SER A 73 21.39 -3.62 -5.37
CA SER A 73 22.36 -4.33 -4.55
C SER A 73 22.94 -5.46 -5.39
N SER A 74 24.25 -5.45 -5.64
CA SER A 74 24.95 -6.62 -6.14
C SER A 74 24.76 -7.75 -5.13
N GLU A 75 24.33 -8.93 -5.58
CA GLU A 75 23.95 -10.09 -4.76
C GLU A 75 25.05 -10.61 -3.81
N GLU A 76 26.25 -10.03 -3.83
CA GLU A 76 27.41 -10.50 -3.05
C GLU A 76 27.49 -9.92 -1.62
N GLU A 77 26.65 -8.94 -1.22
CA GLU A 77 26.76 -8.29 0.10
C GLU A 77 25.77 -8.81 1.17
N GLU A 78 24.76 -9.62 0.84
CA GLU A 78 23.80 -10.13 1.83
C GLU A 78 24.40 -11.08 2.88
N SER A 79 25.61 -11.61 2.67
CA SER A 79 26.23 -12.55 3.63
C SER A 79 26.95 -11.88 4.82
N ASN A 80 27.17 -10.56 4.82
CA ASN A 80 27.98 -9.87 5.83
C ASN A 80 27.25 -8.79 6.66
N ILE A 81 25.95 -8.55 6.46
CA ILE A 81 25.22 -7.43 7.13
C ILE A 81 24.51 -7.87 8.43
N SER A 82 24.75 -9.07 8.94
CA SER A 82 24.11 -9.54 10.17
C SER A 82 24.58 -8.84 11.47
N GLN A 83 25.42 -7.80 11.44
CA GLN A 83 25.94 -7.14 12.65
C GLN A 83 26.17 -5.62 12.53
N ARG A 84 25.36 -4.85 11.83
CA ARG A 84 25.41 -3.39 11.97
C ARG A 84 24.01 -2.82 12.19
N GLU A 85 23.69 -2.53 13.45
CA GLU A 85 22.56 -1.71 13.91
C GLU A 85 22.91 -0.20 13.81
N GLU A 86 23.34 0.28 12.64
CA GLU A 86 23.48 1.73 12.42
C GLU A 86 22.35 2.18 11.48
N PRO A 87 21.70 3.32 11.76
CA PRO A 87 20.68 3.87 10.86
C PRO A 87 21.34 4.25 9.54
N PHE A 88 20.95 3.58 8.47
CA PHE A 88 21.44 3.82 7.12
C PHE A 88 20.98 5.21 6.67
N ASP A 89 21.91 6.16 6.61
CA ASP A 89 21.66 7.50 6.09
C ASP A 89 21.68 7.47 4.55
N TYR A 90 20.49 7.44 3.95
CA TYR A 90 20.31 7.46 2.49
C TYR A 90 20.82 8.75 1.82
N ALA A 91 21.17 9.79 2.59
CA ALA A 91 21.56 11.09 2.07
C ALA A 91 23.01 11.15 1.56
N THR A 92 23.83 10.12 1.79
CA THR A 92 25.29 10.22 1.55
C THR A 92 25.84 9.22 0.52
N LEU A 93 25.00 8.37 -0.07
CA LEU A 93 25.44 7.47 -1.14
C LEU A 93 25.46 8.20 -2.47
N VAL A 94 26.65 8.65 -2.88
CA VAL A 94 26.94 9.02 -4.28
C VAL A 94 26.98 7.70 -5.07
N CYS A 95 25.82 7.22 -5.50
CA CYS A 95 25.75 6.10 -6.41
C CYS A 95 26.14 6.57 -7.83
N PRO A 96 26.83 5.76 -8.63
CA PRO A 96 26.97 6.00 -10.05
C PRO A 96 25.57 6.17 -10.66
N GLU A 97 25.33 7.25 -11.38
CA GLU A 97 23.99 7.59 -11.93
C GLU A 97 23.38 6.49 -12.81
N ASP A 98 24.20 5.58 -13.33
CA ASP A 98 23.80 4.50 -14.23
C ASP A 98 23.19 3.26 -13.50
N GLU A 99 23.21 3.20 -12.15
CA GLU A 99 22.74 2.04 -11.40
C GLU A 99 21.48 2.29 -10.57
N VAL A 100 20.88 3.49 -10.70
CA VAL A 100 19.70 3.87 -9.91
C VAL A 100 18.45 3.78 -10.75
N ASN A 101 17.50 2.96 -10.30
CA ASN A 101 16.16 2.94 -10.86
C ASN A 101 15.21 3.78 -9.99
N HIS A 102 14.30 4.49 -10.64
CA HIS A 102 13.27 5.29 -9.98
C HIS A 102 11.94 4.57 -10.05
N TYR A 103 11.18 4.64 -8.97
CA TYR A 103 9.87 4.00 -8.84
C TYR A 103 8.82 5.01 -8.45
N ASP A 104 7.67 4.93 -9.10
CA ASP A 104 6.45 5.63 -8.72
C ASP A 104 5.42 4.60 -8.27
N PHE A 105 4.76 4.87 -7.15
CA PHE A 105 3.74 4.01 -6.57
C PHE A 105 2.47 4.81 -6.32
N HIS A 106 1.32 4.27 -6.75
CA HIS A 106 0.02 4.86 -6.49
C HIS A 106 -0.91 3.86 -5.82
N ILE A 107 -1.61 4.27 -4.77
CA ILE A 107 -2.66 3.47 -4.14
C ILE A 107 -4.00 4.06 -4.56
N VAL A 108 -4.76 3.28 -5.32
CA VAL A 108 -6.02 3.69 -5.96
C VAL A 108 -7.16 2.84 -5.43
N TYR A 109 -8.31 3.43 -5.18
CA TYR A 109 -9.52 2.69 -4.82
C TYR A 109 -10.15 2.03 -6.06
N SER A 110 -10.37 0.73 -6.00
CA SER A 110 -11.13 0.00 -7.01
C SER A 110 -12.61 -0.06 -6.62
N SER A 111 -13.46 0.63 -7.38
CA SER A 111 -14.91 0.60 -7.15
C SER A 111 -15.53 -0.77 -7.42
N SER A 112 -14.97 -1.54 -8.36
CA SER A 112 -15.46 -2.88 -8.72
C SER A 112 -15.15 -3.92 -7.63
N TYR A 113 -13.96 -3.86 -7.04
CA TYR A 113 -13.53 -4.78 -5.97
C TYR A 113 -13.76 -4.21 -4.57
N ARG A 114 -14.03 -2.89 -4.46
CA ARG A 114 -14.21 -2.16 -3.20
C ARG A 114 -13.01 -2.29 -2.25
N VAL A 115 -11.80 -2.30 -2.80
CA VAL A 115 -10.53 -2.43 -2.08
C VAL A 115 -9.47 -1.50 -2.66
N PRO A 116 -8.36 -1.20 -1.93
CA PRO A 116 -7.21 -0.52 -2.50
C PRO A 116 -6.46 -1.41 -3.49
N VAL A 117 -5.83 -0.78 -4.46
CA VAL A 117 -5.00 -1.41 -5.50
C VAL A 117 -3.70 -0.65 -5.62
N LEU A 118 -2.57 -1.36 -5.61
CA LEU A 118 -1.26 -0.77 -5.84
C LEU A 118 -0.95 -0.76 -7.34
N TYR A 119 -0.75 0.43 -7.87
CA TYR A 119 -0.17 0.69 -9.19
C TYR A 119 1.29 1.10 -9.02
N PHE A 120 2.14 0.67 -9.95
CA PHE A 120 3.54 1.06 -9.91
C PHE A 120 4.12 1.11 -11.32
N ARG A 121 5.21 1.87 -11.47
CA ARG A 121 6.06 1.89 -12.65
C ARG A 121 7.49 2.20 -12.23
N SER A 122 8.44 1.82 -13.06
CA SER A 122 9.85 2.13 -12.85
C SER A 122 10.47 2.67 -14.12
N TYR A 123 11.52 3.47 -13.95
CA TYR A 123 12.26 4.08 -15.04
C TYR A 123 13.72 4.32 -14.65
N HIS A 124 14.59 4.32 -15.65
CA HIS A 124 15.98 4.69 -15.50
C HIS A 124 16.13 6.20 -15.26
N SER A 125 17.33 6.64 -14.85
CA SER A 125 17.66 8.07 -14.67
C SER A 125 17.49 8.90 -15.95
N ASP A 126 17.57 8.29 -17.15
CA ASP A 126 17.30 8.92 -18.44
C ASP A 126 15.78 9.03 -18.77
N GLY A 127 14.91 8.50 -17.92
CA GLY A 127 13.46 8.52 -18.08
C GLY A 127 12.88 7.38 -18.92
N GLN A 128 13.70 6.40 -19.37
CA GLN A 128 13.18 5.21 -20.05
C GLN A 128 12.46 4.28 -19.07
N PHE A 129 11.26 3.84 -19.44
CA PHE A 129 10.49 2.91 -18.61
C PHE A 129 11.10 1.51 -18.60
N LEU A 130 11.17 0.91 -17.41
CA LEU A 130 11.60 -0.48 -17.26
C LEU A 130 10.46 -1.44 -17.59
N PRO A 131 10.74 -2.46 -18.41
CA PRO A 131 9.80 -3.57 -18.61
C PRO A 131 9.72 -4.43 -17.35
N LEU A 132 8.62 -5.20 -17.21
CA LEU A 132 8.35 -5.98 -16.00
C LEU A 132 9.48 -6.95 -15.62
N ASN A 133 10.07 -7.61 -16.62
CA ASN A 133 11.17 -8.56 -16.40
C ASN A 133 12.44 -7.91 -15.81
N GLU A 134 12.64 -6.63 -15.99
CA GLU A 134 13.73 -5.87 -15.36
C GLU A 134 13.34 -5.42 -13.96
N ILE A 135 12.12 -4.90 -13.80
CA ILE A 135 11.57 -4.59 -12.47
C ILE A 135 11.63 -5.81 -11.55
N GLU A 136 11.28 -7.00 -12.06
CA GLU A 136 11.30 -8.24 -11.26
C GLU A 136 12.69 -8.62 -10.75
N LYS A 137 13.75 -8.23 -11.47
CA LYS A 137 15.14 -8.45 -11.01
C LYS A 137 15.54 -7.51 -9.88
N ASP A 138 14.97 -6.31 -9.84
CA ASP A 138 15.24 -5.32 -8.81
C ASP A 138 14.46 -5.60 -7.52
N LEU A 139 13.39 -6.41 -7.59
CA LEU A 139 12.57 -6.71 -6.42
C LEU A 139 13.30 -7.70 -5.49
N PRO A 140 13.14 -7.55 -4.17
CA PRO A 140 13.77 -8.45 -3.21
C PRO A 140 13.51 -9.92 -3.51
N GLY A 141 14.49 -10.80 -3.30
CA GLY A 141 14.36 -12.24 -3.60
C GLY A 141 13.16 -12.93 -2.93
N HIS A 142 12.80 -12.51 -1.70
CA HIS A 142 11.59 -12.99 -1.03
C HIS A 142 10.29 -12.56 -1.74
N SER A 143 10.29 -11.44 -2.48
CA SER A 143 9.15 -11.00 -3.27
C SER A 143 8.86 -11.93 -4.44
N ALA A 144 9.87 -12.55 -5.04
CA ALA A 144 9.70 -13.55 -6.08
C ALA A 144 8.93 -14.77 -5.54
N LYS A 145 9.27 -15.23 -4.33
CA LYS A 145 8.55 -16.31 -3.65
C LYS A 145 7.10 -15.92 -3.35
N LEU A 146 6.85 -14.72 -2.81
CA LEU A 146 5.51 -14.23 -2.58
C LEU A 146 4.68 -14.19 -3.86
N ARG A 147 5.25 -13.75 -4.98
CA ARG A 147 4.56 -13.72 -6.28
C ARG A 147 4.26 -15.12 -6.83
N SER A 148 5.17 -16.08 -6.65
CA SER A 148 4.98 -17.44 -7.15
C SER A 148 4.02 -18.28 -6.31
N GLU A 149 4.00 -18.08 -5.00
CA GLU A 149 3.19 -18.88 -4.06
C GLU A 149 1.82 -18.27 -3.76
N SER A 150 1.68 -16.96 -3.90
CA SER A 150 0.43 -16.25 -3.61
C SER A 150 -0.41 -16.03 -4.85
N LYS A 151 -1.62 -16.57 -4.88
CA LYS A 151 -2.62 -16.30 -5.92
C LYS A 151 -3.09 -14.84 -5.94
N TRP A 152 -2.69 -14.04 -4.96
CA TRP A 152 -3.14 -12.66 -4.74
C TRP A 152 -2.18 -11.58 -5.26
N THR A 153 -1.02 -11.98 -5.79
CA THR A 153 0.07 -11.03 -6.11
C THR A 153 0.52 -11.06 -7.55
N PHE A 154 -0.34 -11.48 -8.48
CA PHE A 154 0.05 -11.38 -9.89
C PHE A 154 -0.05 -9.93 -10.40
N ILE A 155 0.93 -9.59 -11.21
CA ILE A 155 1.10 -8.27 -11.81
C ILE A 155 0.42 -8.26 -13.16
N THR A 156 -0.41 -7.25 -13.40
CA THR A 156 -1.03 -6.96 -14.69
C THR A 156 -0.61 -5.59 -15.19
N HIS A 157 -0.67 -5.38 -16.50
CA HIS A 157 -0.40 -4.10 -17.13
C HIS A 157 -1.74 -3.50 -17.58
N GLU A 158 -2.11 -2.37 -17.01
CA GLU A 158 -3.41 -1.74 -17.25
C GLU A 158 -3.30 -0.22 -17.27
N GLU A 159 -4.31 0.43 -17.82
CA GLU A 159 -4.41 1.88 -17.81
C GLU A 159 -4.72 2.41 -16.40
N HIS A 160 -3.94 3.40 -15.95
CA HIS A 160 -4.17 4.05 -14.66
C HIS A 160 -5.47 4.87 -14.71
N PRO A 161 -6.42 4.67 -13.79
CA PRO A 161 -7.77 5.20 -13.91
C PRO A 161 -7.89 6.75 -13.87
N TYR A 162 -6.85 7.42 -13.36
CA TYR A 162 -6.82 8.89 -13.30
C TYR A 162 -5.88 9.53 -14.32
N LEU A 163 -4.83 8.80 -14.77
CA LEU A 163 -3.76 9.36 -15.60
C LEU A 163 -3.88 8.98 -17.08
N ASN A 164 -4.72 7.99 -17.40
CA ASN A 164 -4.90 7.44 -18.76
C ASN A 164 -3.56 7.06 -19.41
N ARG A 165 -2.71 6.41 -18.64
CA ARG A 165 -1.38 5.91 -19.04
C ARG A 165 -1.20 4.49 -18.54
N PRO A 166 -0.43 3.65 -19.25
CA PRO A 166 -0.16 2.29 -18.83
C PRO A 166 0.70 2.25 -17.55
N TRP A 167 0.29 1.42 -16.59
CA TRP A 167 0.98 1.14 -15.34
C TRP A 167 0.93 -0.36 -15.06
N TYR A 168 1.89 -0.85 -14.31
CA TYR A 168 1.76 -2.15 -13.67
C TYR A 168 0.88 -2.02 -12.43
N LYS A 169 0.11 -3.06 -12.14
CA LYS A 169 -0.68 -3.12 -10.91
C LYS A 169 -0.65 -4.50 -10.30
N LEU A 170 -0.74 -4.59 -8.99
CA LEU A 170 -1.05 -5.82 -8.30
C LEU A 170 -2.55 -6.08 -8.37
N HIS A 171 -2.93 -7.26 -8.91
CA HIS A 171 -4.34 -7.55 -9.12
C HIS A 171 -5.09 -7.70 -7.78
N PRO A 172 -6.25 -7.04 -7.60
CA PRO A 172 -6.93 -6.95 -6.30
C PRO A 172 -7.76 -8.18 -5.92
N CYS A 173 -7.78 -9.23 -6.75
CA CYS A 173 -8.56 -10.43 -6.44
C CYS A 173 -8.12 -11.04 -5.12
N GLY A 174 -9.09 -11.39 -4.26
CA GLY A 174 -8.85 -11.94 -2.95
C GLY A 174 -8.44 -10.97 -1.86
N THR A 175 -8.20 -9.69 -2.17
CA THR A 175 -7.87 -8.69 -1.14
C THR A 175 -8.94 -8.65 -0.05
N SER A 176 -10.21 -8.65 -0.39
CA SER A 176 -11.29 -8.67 0.61
C SER A 176 -11.26 -9.91 1.50
N ASP A 177 -10.96 -11.08 0.94
CA ASP A 177 -10.95 -12.33 1.70
C ASP A 177 -9.83 -12.36 2.74
N TRP A 178 -8.59 -12.01 2.35
CA TRP A 178 -7.50 -12.01 3.32
C TRP A 178 -7.57 -10.81 4.28
N MET A 179 -8.11 -9.65 3.89
CA MET A 179 -8.37 -8.54 4.82
C MET A 179 -9.42 -8.94 5.85
N LYS A 180 -10.47 -9.66 5.44
CA LYS A 180 -11.44 -10.22 6.36
C LYS A 180 -10.78 -11.17 7.36
N LEU A 181 -9.87 -12.03 6.91
CA LEU A 181 -9.14 -12.96 7.80
C LEU A 181 -8.19 -12.20 8.74
N LEU A 182 -7.51 -11.17 8.27
CA LEU A 182 -6.56 -10.39 9.07
C LEU A 182 -7.25 -9.71 10.26
N PHE A 183 -8.46 -9.23 10.06
CA PHE A 183 -9.28 -8.61 11.10
C PHE A 183 -10.23 -9.60 11.81
N TYR A 184 -10.20 -10.88 11.44
CA TYR A 184 -11.06 -11.89 12.06
C TYR A 184 -10.57 -12.24 13.47
N GLY A 185 -11.45 -12.10 14.45
CA GLY A 185 -11.15 -12.47 15.84
C GLY A 185 -10.75 -11.29 16.74
N ASP A 186 -10.58 -10.10 16.21
CA ASP A 186 -10.35 -8.92 17.03
C ASP A 186 -11.70 -8.38 17.56
N SER A 187 -12.02 -8.71 18.81
CA SER A 187 -13.24 -8.24 19.48
C SER A 187 -13.28 -6.72 19.70
N SER A 188 -12.17 -6.01 19.50
CA SER A 188 -12.11 -4.53 19.50
C SER A 188 -12.75 -3.93 18.24
N LEU A 189 -12.96 -4.73 17.19
CA LEU A 189 -13.53 -4.35 15.89
C LEU A 189 -15.03 -3.97 15.92
N ASN A 190 -15.71 -4.08 17.04
CA ASN A 190 -17.04 -3.51 17.21
C ASN A 190 -17.06 -1.96 17.13
N LYS A 191 -15.89 -1.32 16.98
CA LYS A 191 -15.73 0.09 16.66
C LYS A 191 -15.38 0.22 15.18
N SER A 192 -16.36 0.39 14.31
CA SER A 192 -16.19 0.53 12.85
C SER A 192 -15.12 1.56 12.43
N GLY A 193 -14.91 2.61 13.22
CA GLY A 193 -13.88 3.62 12.98
C GLY A 193 -12.45 3.07 13.01
N PHE A 194 -12.15 2.19 13.96
CA PHE A 194 -10.81 1.61 14.12
C PHE A 194 -10.39 0.74 12.90
N VAL A 195 -11.30 -0.09 12.39
CA VAL A 195 -11.03 -0.92 11.20
C VAL A 195 -10.68 -0.06 10.00
N ILE A 196 -11.41 1.05 9.80
CA ILE A 196 -11.18 1.96 8.68
C ILE A 196 -9.79 2.60 8.79
N GLU A 197 -9.40 3.09 9.96
CA GLU A 197 -8.10 3.74 10.17
C GLU A 197 -6.93 2.77 9.97
N GLN A 198 -7.07 1.52 10.38
CA GLN A 198 -6.01 0.51 10.27
C GLN A 198 -6.01 -0.24 8.94
N TYR A 199 -7.08 -0.14 8.15
CA TYR A 199 -7.23 -0.94 6.94
C TYR A 199 -6.06 -0.78 5.97
N LEU A 200 -5.78 0.46 5.55
CA LEU A 200 -4.75 0.68 4.54
C LEU A 200 -3.34 0.39 5.06
N ILE A 201 -3.09 0.59 6.35
CA ILE A 201 -1.82 0.26 7.01
C ILE A 201 -1.61 -1.26 6.98
N SER A 202 -2.61 -2.02 7.43
CA SER A 202 -2.58 -3.48 7.44
C SER A 202 -2.49 -4.06 6.04
N TRP A 203 -3.25 -3.50 5.08
CA TRP A 203 -3.17 -3.89 3.68
C TRP A 203 -1.78 -3.64 3.11
N PHE A 204 -1.21 -2.46 3.35
CA PHE A 204 0.09 -2.08 2.81
C PHE A 204 1.24 -2.86 3.46
N SER A 205 1.11 -3.29 4.72
CA SER A 205 2.12 -4.13 5.38
C SER A 205 2.36 -5.47 4.67
N VAL A 206 1.36 -5.94 3.91
CA VAL A 206 1.47 -7.16 3.08
C VAL A 206 1.85 -6.81 1.65
N ILE A 207 1.09 -5.90 1.02
CA ILE A 207 1.26 -5.57 -0.41
C ILE A 207 2.55 -4.81 -0.67
N GLY A 208 2.97 -3.92 0.22
CA GLY A 208 4.23 -3.18 0.09
C GLY A 208 5.45 -4.09 -0.02
N GLN A 209 5.47 -5.20 0.70
CA GLN A 209 6.57 -6.17 0.66
C GLN A 209 6.78 -6.78 -0.73
N VAL A 210 5.73 -6.91 -1.52
CA VAL A 210 5.81 -7.45 -2.89
C VAL A 210 6.66 -6.58 -3.79
N VAL A 211 6.67 -5.27 -3.54
CA VAL A 211 7.42 -4.27 -4.30
C VAL A 211 8.60 -3.67 -3.50
N GLY A 212 9.02 -4.33 -2.42
CA GLY A 212 10.17 -3.92 -1.62
C GLY A 212 9.93 -2.75 -0.67
N LEU A 213 8.70 -2.28 -0.52
CA LEU A 213 8.35 -1.23 0.43
C LEU A 213 8.00 -1.83 1.80
N LYS A 214 8.72 -1.41 2.83
CA LYS A 214 8.52 -1.90 4.21
C LYS A 214 7.63 -0.92 4.98
N THR A 215 6.69 -1.48 5.74
CA THR A 215 5.88 -0.73 6.69
C THR A 215 6.54 -0.82 8.07
N PRO A 216 6.91 0.30 8.71
CA PRO A 216 7.37 0.27 10.10
C PRO A 216 6.37 -0.38 11.03
N LEU A 217 6.84 -1.19 11.97
CA LEU A 217 5.96 -1.90 12.91
C LEU A 217 5.15 -0.92 13.78
N GLU A 218 5.73 0.23 14.09
CA GLU A 218 5.09 1.30 14.86
C GLU A 218 3.82 1.87 14.18
N MET A 219 3.70 1.71 12.86
CA MET A 219 2.46 2.08 12.15
C MET A 219 1.32 1.10 12.43
N LEU A 220 1.64 -0.15 12.75
CA LEU A 220 0.68 -1.21 13.07
C LEU A 220 0.26 -1.13 14.54
N ASP A 221 1.08 -0.53 15.40
CA ASP A 221 0.76 -0.38 16.81
C ASP A 221 -0.44 0.55 16.97
N THR A 222 -1.45 0.03 17.63
CA THR A 222 -2.56 0.83 18.11
C THR A 222 -2.05 1.63 19.30
N VAL A 223 -1.95 2.95 19.15
CA VAL A 223 -1.75 3.82 20.31
C VAL A 223 -2.97 3.64 21.20
N VAL A 224 -2.88 2.75 22.18
CA VAL A 224 -3.76 2.79 23.33
C VAL A 224 -3.41 4.10 24.03
N SER A 225 -4.19 5.15 23.77
CA SER A 225 -4.13 6.39 24.51
C SER A 225 -4.52 6.04 25.94
N ASN A 226 -3.50 5.82 26.79
CA ASN A 226 -3.65 5.89 28.23
C ASN A 226 -3.83 7.38 28.56
N ASP A 227 -5.03 7.88 28.39
CA ASP A 227 -5.48 9.09 29.08
C ASP A 227 -5.70 8.70 30.54
N SER A 228 -4.69 9.03 31.35
CA SER A 228 -4.76 9.00 32.82
C SER A 228 -5.03 10.40 33.31
#